data_f4805a5e5fb97ef3ac5a10c25cb6a3e2
#
_entry.id   f4805a5e5fb97ef3ac5a10c25cb6a3e2
#
_cell.length_a   1.000
_cell.length_b   1.000
_cell.length_c   1.000
_cell.angle_alpha   90.00
_cell.angle_beta   90.00
_cell.angle_gamma   90.00
#
_symmetry.space_group_name_H-M   'P 1'
#
loop_
_entity.id
_entity.type
_entity.pdbx_description
1 polymer ?
#
loop_
_entity_poly.entity_id
_entity_poly.type
_entity_poly.pdbx_seq_one_letter_code
_entity_poly.pdbx_strand_id
1 'polypeptide(L)'
;TLNYRGHHGMALTKKSCDACAQCYLNITGGVCPIVDCSKSLVNGQCGGAKNGKCEVDPNKDCAWEKIYQRLAKQGRLEEFLNQPVQVRDFSKVNFKVINDYVKSIRENRLDGYYGGVHPSERKEFSEHIALKKFPDPKTVVISMSQHLGAPANPIVQVGDTVKVGQKIGEAAGFISAPVHSSVSGTVVAVEPRMHGTRGSEVMAVVIESDGKNTLHESVQPHGDLDKLTPDEIIDIIREAGIVGMGGAGFPTCVKLKPAKPVDTILLNGCECEPLLTADHRVLLEYADDIIFGLRAVLKTTGAQKGIIVIEDNKQDAIELMQEKVANIGDMEVFVARTKYPQGAEKTLIKRVMGRIVPSGGLPADVGVVVDNISTVKAISDAILTGMPLIERVATVTGEKIKNPGNFII
;
A
#
# COMPACT_ATOMS: atom_id res chain seq x y z
N THR A 1 -35.27 -7.00 -21.49
CA THR A 1 -35.50 -7.99 -20.44
C THR A 1 -34.60 -9.18 -20.67
N LEU A 2 -33.45 -9.08 -20.17
CA LEU A 2 -32.48 -10.13 -20.17
C LEU A 2 -32.95 -11.24 -19.24
N ASN A 3 -32.84 -12.47 -19.70
CA ASN A 3 -33.03 -13.67 -18.93
C ASN A 3 -31.99 -13.70 -17.83
N TYR A 4 -32.32 -13.04 -16.72
CA TYR A 4 -31.37 -12.64 -15.73
C TYR A 4 -31.21 -13.76 -14.71
N ARG A 5 -30.11 -14.44 -14.73
CA ARG A 5 -29.79 -15.50 -13.77
C ARG A 5 -28.95 -14.88 -12.63
N GLY A 6 -29.65 -14.41 -11.60
CA GLY A 6 -29.02 -14.07 -10.34
C GLY A 6 -27.94 -12.95 -10.40
N HIS A 7 -26.84 -13.18 -9.80
CA HIS A 7 -25.77 -12.22 -9.53
C HIS A 7 -25.12 -11.55 -10.75
N HIS A 8 -25.21 -12.16 -11.95
CA HIS A 8 -24.50 -11.66 -13.12
C HIS A 8 -24.94 -10.27 -13.59
N GLY A 9 -26.18 -9.80 -13.35
CA GLY A 9 -26.63 -8.54 -13.81
C GLY A 9 -26.34 -7.33 -12.94
N MET A 10 -26.26 -7.59 -11.69
CA MET A 10 -25.87 -6.53 -10.79
C MET A 10 -24.40 -6.19 -10.96
N ALA A 11 -23.58 -7.15 -11.41
CA ALA A 11 -22.19 -6.91 -11.78
C ALA A 11 -22.07 -5.89 -12.94
N LEU A 12 -22.97 -5.96 -13.92
CA LEU A 12 -23.02 -5.00 -15.04
C LEU A 12 -23.42 -3.57 -14.62
N THR A 13 -24.13 -3.43 -13.49
CA THR A 13 -24.57 -2.13 -12.96
C THR A 13 -23.64 -1.57 -11.88
N LYS A 14 -22.49 -2.19 -11.62
CA LYS A 14 -21.56 -1.84 -10.53
C LYS A 14 -22.17 -1.90 -9.13
N LYS A 15 -23.26 -2.63 -8.94
CA LYS A 15 -23.89 -2.85 -7.64
C LYS A 15 -23.63 -4.27 -7.15
N SER A 16 -23.50 -4.45 -5.84
CA SER A 16 -23.39 -5.77 -5.22
C SER A 16 -24.66 -6.58 -5.40
N CYS A 17 -24.54 -7.91 -5.43
CA CYS A 17 -25.65 -8.84 -5.49
C CYS A 17 -25.38 -10.02 -4.54
N ASP A 18 -26.33 -10.33 -3.65
CA ASP A 18 -26.20 -11.41 -2.67
C ASP A 18 -26.45 -12.82 -3.24
N ALA A 19 -26.58 -12.96 -4.57
CA ALA A 19 -26.84 -14.25 -5.23
C ALA A 19 -27.96 -15.08 -4.56
N CYS A 20 -29.02 -14.40 -4.11
CA CYS A 20 -30.12 -15.01 -3.31
C CYS A 20 -31.03 -15.97 -4.11
N ALA A 21 -30.73 -16.22 -5.38
CA ALA A 21 -31.46 -17.04 -6.33
C ALA A 21 -32.94 -16.67 -6.57
N GLN A 22 -33.46 -15.70 -5.83
CA GLN A 22 -34.78 -15.10 -6.03
C GLN A 22 -34.63 -13.65 -6.42
N CYS A 23 -34.67 -13.35 -7.72
CA CYS A 23 -34.46 -11.97 -8.18
C CYS A 23 -35.74 -11.15 -8.05
N TYR A 24 -35.72 -10.18 -7.15
CA TYR A 24 -36.83 -9.24 -6.90
C TYR A 24 -36.86 -8.03 -7.83
N LEU A 25 -35.83 -7.82 -8.65
CA LEU A 25 -35.72 -6.61 -9.48
C LEU A 25 -36.90 -6.37 -10.41
N ASN A 26 -37.51 -7.44 -10.89
CA ASN A 26 -38.70 -7.35 -11.76
C ASN A 26 -39.90 -6.74 -11.04
N ILE A 27 -40.17 -7.16 -9.81
CA ILE A 27 -41.34 -6.71 -9.03
C ILE A 27 -41.07 -5.41 -8.25
N THR A 28 -39.80 -5.01 -8.07
CA THR A 28 -39.39 -3.83 -7.30
C THR A 28 -38.90 -2.67 -8.19
N GLY A 29 -39.25 -2.70 -9.46
CA GLY A 29 -38.89 -1.60 -10.38
C GLY A 29 -37.37 -1.44 -10.58
N GLY A 30 -36.59 -2.51 -10.40
CA GLY A 30 -35.15 -2.52 -10.63
C GLY A 30 -34.28 -2.08 -9.44
N VAL A 31 -34.85 -2.01 -8.23
CA VAL A 31 -34.08 -1.79 -6.97
C VAL A 31 -34.05 -3.10 -6.19
N CYS A 32 -32.87 -3.56 -5.80
CA CYS A 32 -32.74 -4.83 -5.07
C CYS A 32 -33.02 -4.63 -3.57
N PRO A 33 -34.13 -5.17 -3.02
CA PRO A 33 -34.43 -4.98 -1.60
C PRO A 33 -33.48 -5.76 -0.69
N ILE A 34 -32.84 -6.81 -1.18
CA ILE A 34 -31.89 -7.60 -0.38
C ILE A 34 -30.61 -6.81 -0.11
N VAL A 35 -30.07 -6.15 -1.13
CA VAL A 35 -28.79 -5.40 -1.05
C VAL A 35 -29.02 -3.96 -0.60
N ASP A 36 -30.06 -3.32 -1.14
CA ASP A 36 -30.26 -1.89 -0.92
C ASP A 36 -30.98 -1.59 0.42
N CYS A 37 -31.76 -2.52 0.98
CA CYS A 37 -32.35 -2.40 2.29
C CYS A 37 -31.44 -2.93 3.39
N SER A 38 -31.12 -2.14 4.41
CA SER A 38 -30.24 -2.55 5.52
C SER A 38 -30.80 -3.74 6.34
N LYS A 39 -32.11 -3.99 6.26
CA LYS A 39 -32.79 -5.14 6.88
C LYS A 39 -33.12 -6.26 5.88
N SER A 40 -32.77 -6.11 4.61
CA SER A 40 -33.07 -7.07 3.52
C SER A 40 -34.54 -7.49 3.44
N LEU A 41 -35.46 -6.58 3.73
CA LEU A 41 -36.90 -6.82 3.68
C LEU A 41 -37.38 -6.94 2.24
N VAL A 42 -38.27 -7.89 1.95
CA VAL A 42 -38.74 -8.19 0.58
C VAL A 42 -40.22 -7.85 0.31
N ASN A 43 -40.98 -7.50 1.36
CA ASN A 43 -42.42 -7.25 1.27
C ASN A 43 -42.85 -5.82 1.57
N GLY A 44 -41.92 -4.89 1.74
CA GLY A 44 -42.23 -3.52 2.03
C GLY A 44 -41.33 -2.90 3.09
N GLN A 45 -41.58 -1.66 3.38
CA GLN A 45 -40.81 -0.86 4.30
C GLN A 45 -41.07 -1.25 5.75
N CYS A 46 -40.04 -1.10 6.61
CA CYS A 46 -40.14 -1.42 8.04
C CYS A 46 -40.87 -0.38 8.89
N GLY A 47 -41.27 0.77 8.30
CA GLY A 47 -41.93 1.86 9.01
C GLY A 47 -40.99 2.82 9.76
N GLY A 48 -39.69 2.54 9.83
CA GLY A 48 -38.71 3.36 10.53
C GLY A 48 -38.02 4.43 9.68
N ALA A 49 -38.30 4.47 8.38
CA ALA A 49 -37.70 5.49 7.52
C ALA A 49 -38.20 6.90 7.88
N LYS A 50 -37.30 7.89 7.93
CA LYS A 50 -37.58 9.29 8.17
C LYS A 50 -36.94 10.14 7.08
N ASN A 51 -37.73 11.04 6.46
CA ASN A 51 -37.25 11.95 5.41
C ASN A 51 -36.45 11.23 4.28
N GLY A 52 -36.94 10.06 3.85
CA GLY A 52 -36.27 9.27 2.81
C GLY A 52 -35.05 8.48 3.27
N LYS A 53 -34.66 8.57 4.54
CA LYS A 53 -33.47 7.90 5.09
C LYS A 53 -33.79 6.64 5.86
N CYS A 54 -32.86 5.69 5.84
CA CYS A 54 -32.98 4.42 6.55
C CYS A 54 -32.79 4.62 8.06
N GLU A 55 -33.65 4.00 8.90
CA GLU A 55 -33.51 4.07 10.36
C GLU A 55 -32.25 3.39 10.90
N VAL A 56 -31.70 2.39 10.15
CA VAL A 56 -30.50 1.65 10.55
C VAL A 56 -29.22 2.40 10.16
N ASP A 57 -29.27 3.13 9.04
CA ASP A 57 -28.14 3.92 8.54
C ASP A 57 -28.66 5.28 8.03
N PRO A 58 -28.53 6.34 8.83
CA PRO A 58 -29.03 7.68 8.47
C PRO A 58 -28.37 8.29 7.22
N ASN A 59 -27.21 7.77 6.79
CA ASN A 59 -26.55 8.22 5.57
C ASN A 59 -27.08 7.52 4.33
N LYS A 60 -27.83 6.44 4.49
CA LYS A 60 -28.38 5.63 3.41
C LYS A 60 -29.84 6.00 3.15
N ASP A 61 -30.19 6.14 1.86
CA ASP A 61 -31.59 6.31 1.49
C ASP A 61 -32.38 5.02 1.72
N CYS A 62 -33.64 5.16 2.09
CA CYS A 62 -34.52 4.01 2.25
C CYS A 62 -34.79 3.33 0.90
N ALA A 63 -34.37 2.06 0.77
CA ALA A 63 -34.54 1.30 -0.46
C ALA A 63 -36.02 1.15 -0.84
N TRP A 64 -36.90 0.95 0.14
CA TRP A 64 -38.32 0.76 -0.11
C TRP A 64 -39.03 2.04 -0.54
N GLU A 65 -38.63 3.17 -0.05
CA GLU A 65 -39.15 4.46 -0.54
C GLU A 65 -38.75 4.67 -2.01
N LYS A 66 -37.51 4.35 -2.37
CA LYS A 66 -37.08 4.35 -3.78
C LYS A 66 -37.86 3.35 -4.65
N ILE A 67 -38.18 2.17 -4.12
CA ILE A 67 -38.98 1.16 -4.80
C ILE A 67 -40.38 1.72 -5.08
N TYR A 68 -41.06 2.25 -4.08
CA TYR A 68 -42.39 2.82 -4.25
C TYR A 68 -42.42 4.00 -5.24
N GLN A 69 -41.46 4.92 -5.14
CA GLN A 69 -41.36 6.03 -6.08
C GLN A 69 -41.14 5.57 -7.52
N ARG A 70 -40.31 4.53 -7.73
CA ARG A 70 -40.08 3.96 -9.07
C ARG A 70 -41.30 3.26 -9.62
N LEU A 71 -41.96 2.42 -8.81
CA LEU A 71 -43.16 1.70 -9.22
C LEU A 71 -44.31 2.69 -9.54
N ALA A 72 -44.46 3.75 -8.74
CA ALA A 72 -45.40 4.82 -9.03
C ALA A 72 -45.12 5.50 -10.37
N LYS A 73 -43.86 5.86 -10.63
CA LYS A 73 -43.45 6.43 -11.93
C LYS A 73 -43.67 5.51 -13.12
N GLN A 74 -43.65 4.20 -12.90
CA GLN A 74 -43.88 3.16 -13.91
C GLN A 74 -45.37 2.77 -14.04
N GLY A 75 -46.26 3.34 -13.23
CA GLY A 75 -47.67 2.95 -13.19
C GLY A 75 -47.93 1.51 -12.67
N ARG A 76 -46.96 0.96 -11.92
CA ARG A 76 -46.96 -0.46 -11.47
C ARG A 76 -47.14 -0.62 -9.97
N LEU A 77 -47.51 0.44 -9.25
CA LEU A 77 -47.63 0.38 -7.79
C LEU A 77 -48.78 -0.58 -7.36
N GLU A 78 -49.92 -0.54 -8.02
CA GLU A 78 -51.03 -1.43 -7.73
C GLU A 78 -50.70 -2.89 -8.02
N GLU A 79 -50.00 -3.15 -9.13
CA GLU A 79 -49.49 -4.47 -9.45
C GLU A 79 -48.64 -5.04 -8.31
N PHE A 80 -47.78 -4.20 -7.73
CA PHE A 80 -46.93 -4.59 -6.63
C PHE A 80 -47.74 -4.82 -5.33
N LEU A 81 -48.67 -3.95 -5.00
CA LEU A 81 -49.49 -4.06 -3.78
C LEU A 81 -50.41 -5.29 -3.78
N ASN A 82 -50.81 -5.75 -4.95
CA ASN A 82 -51.62 -6.95 -5.12
C ASN A 82 -50.80 -8.24 -5.26
N GLN A 83 -49.48 -8.18 -5.18
CA GLN A 83 -48.65 -9.39 -5.23
C GLN A 83 -48.76 -10.22 -3.95
N PRO A 84 -48.69 -11.56 -4.04
CA PRO A 84 -48.62 -12.40 -2.86
C PRO A 84 -47.35 -12.08 -2.05
N VAL A 85 -47.45 -12.30 -0.73
CA VAL A 85 -46.33 -12.15 0.18
C VAL A 85 -45.14 -12.98 -0.31
N GLN A 86 -44.01 -12.33 -0.51
CA GLN A 86 -42.78 -12.95 -0.92
C GLN A 86 -42.07 -13.61 0.27
N VAL A 87 -41.82 -14.90 0.17
CA VAL A 87 -41.07 -15.67 1.18
C VAL A 87 -39.70 -15.97 0.64
N ARG A 88 -38.66 -15.62 1.39
CA ARG A 88 -37.27 -16.01 1.02
C ARG A 88 -37.11 -17.50 1.20
N ASP A 89 -36.87 -18.17 0.11
CA ASP A 89 -36.60 -19.62 0.08
C ASP A 89 -35.06 -19.82 0.05
N PHE A 90 -34.50 -20.04 1.21
CA PHE A 90 -33.06 -20.27 1.35
C PHE A 90 -32.58 -21.58 0.74
N SER A 91 -33.52 -22.54 0.46
CA SER A 91 -33.17 -23.79 -0.23
C SER A 91 -32.79 -23.57 -1.69
N LYS A 92 -33.23 -22.45 -2.27
CA LYS A 92 -32.92 -22.05 -3.65
C LYS A 92 -31.60 -21.31 -3.78
N VAL A 93 -30.99 -20.91 -2.67
CA VAL A 93 -29.64 -20.32 -2.68
C VAL A 93 -28.70 -21.36 -3.27
N ASN A 94 -28.13 -21.04 -4.43
CA ASN A 94 -27.28 -22.00 -5.14
C ASN A 94 -25.92 -22.09 -4.48
N PHE A 95 -25.81 -22.87 -3.40
CA PHE A 95 -24.56 -23.14 -2.70
C PHE A 95 -23.48 -23.73 -3.63
N LYS A 96 -23.87 -24.35 -4.75
CA LYS A 96 -22.91 -24.81 -5.75
C LYS A 96 -22.16 -23.63 -6.37
N VAL A 97 -22.84 -22.54 -6.71
CA VAL A 97 -22.19 -21.32 -7.24
C VAL A 97 -21.27 -20.71 -6.18
N ILE A 98 -21.71 -20.69 -4.92
CA ILE A 98 -20.87 -20.24 -3.81
C ILE A 98 -19.70 -21.20 -3.61
N ASN A 99 -19.93 -22.51 -3.64
CA ASN A 99 -18.89 -23.52 -3.51
C ASN A 99 -17.95 -23.53 -4.72
N ASP A 100 -18.45 -23.39 -5.94
CA ASP A 100 -17.62 -23.27 -7.14
C ASP A 100 -16.80 -21.99 -7.13
N TYR A 101 -17.36 -20.89 -6.63
CA TYR A 101 -16.63 -19.63 -6.39
C TYR A 101 -15.59 -19.78 -5.27
N VAL A 102 -15.94 -20.40 -4.14
CA VAL A 102 -14.99 -20.71 -3.06
C VAL A 102 -13.92 -21.68 -3.51
N LYS A 103 -14.28 -22.66 -4.37
CA LYS A 103 -13.34 -23.59 -4.98
C LYS A 103 -12.43 -22.89 -5.97
N SER A 104 -12.95 -22.01 -6.83
CA SER A 104 -12.14 -21.18 -7.72
C SER A 104 -11.19 -20.23 -6.96
N ILE A 105 -11.63 -19.70 -5.80
CA ILE A 105 -10.75 -18.95 -4.89
C ILE A 105 -9.66 -19.85 -4.29
N ARG A 106 -9.97 -21.09 -3.96
CA ARG A 106 -9.01 -22.06 -3.40
C ARG A 106 -8.06 -22.63 -4.45
N GLU A 107 -8.57 -22.89 -5.66
CA GLU A 107 -7.83 -23.46 -6.78
C GLU A 107 -7.11 -22.38 -7.59
N ASN A 108 -7.67 -21.21 -7.72
CA ASN A 108 -7.08 -20.05 -8.37
C ASN A 108 -6.32 -19.21 -7.35
N ARG A 109 -5.15 -19.69 -6.92
CA ARG A 109 -4.24 -18.95 -6.04
C ARG A 109 -3.86 -17.57 -6.60
N LEU A 110 -4.16 -17.31 -7.87
CA LEU A 110 -3.90 -16.07 -8.57
C LEU A 110 -4.97 -14.97 -8.32
N ASP A 111 -6.23 -15.30 -8.01
CA ASP A 111 -7.32 -14.31 -7.81
C ASP A 111 -7.48 -13.78 -6.37
N GLY A 112 -6.87 -14.35 -5.46
CA GLY A 112 -6.36 -14.02 -4.15
C GLY A 112 -7.26 -13.47 -3.07
N TYR A 113 -8.11 -12.50 -3.27
CA TYR A 113 -9.00 -11.99 -2.24
C TYR A 113 -10.31 -11.47 -2.84
N TYR A 114 -11.38 -11.52 -2.03
CA TYR A 114 -12.68 -10.98 -2.40
C TYR A 114 -12.65 -9.44 -2.36
N GLY A 115 -13.22 -8.80 -3.36
CA GLY A 115 -13.22 -7.35 -3.47
C GLY A 115 -12.00 -6.81 -4.24
N GLY A 116 -11.71 -5.52 -4.04
CA GLY A 116 -10.74 -4.78 -4.84
C GLY A 116 -11.32 -4.33 -6.19
N VAL A 117 -10.54 -3.54 -6.90
CA VAL A 117 -10.92 -2.95 -8.19
C VAL A 117 -9.78 -3.12 -9.19
N HIS A 118 -10.11 -2.98 -10.48
CA HIS A 118 -9.14 -2.96 -11.57
C HIS A 118 -9.19 -1.58 -12.25
N PRO A 119 -8.54 -0.55 -11.68
CA PRO A 119 -8.41 0.73 -12.34
C PRO A 119 -7.54 0.59 -13.60
N SER A 120 -7.67 1.53 -14.53
CA SER A 120 -6.70 1.64 -15.62
C SER A 120 -5.32 1.99 -15.03
N GLU A 121 -4.34 1.15 -15.26
CA GLU A 121 -3.03 1.25 -14.60
C GLU A 121 -2.20 2.43 -15.10
N ARG A 122 -2.26 2.71 -16.42
CA ARG A 122 -1.63 3.85 -17.08
C ARG A 122 -0.15 4.05 -16.75
N LYS A 123 0.57 2.94 -16.62
CA LYS A 123 2.01 2.91 -16.29
C LYS A 123 2.89 3.17 -17.51
N GLU A 124 2.32 3.07 -18.71
CA GLU A 124 2.97 3.25 -20.01
C GLU A 124 3.73 4.56 -20.18
N PHE A 125 3.38 5.58 -19.39
CA PHE A 125 4.05 6.88 -19.44
C PHE A 125 5.47 6.88 -18.88
N SER A 126 5.81 5.96 -17.97
CA SER A 126 7.07 6.01 -17.22
C SER A 126 7.71 4.66 -16.92
N GLU A 127 7.02 3.54 -17.12
CA GLU A 127 7.51 2.20 -16.74
C GLU A 127 8.78 1.78 -17.50
N HIS A 128 8.95 2.21 -18.75
CA HIS A 128 10.11 1.88 -19.58
C HIS A 128 11.23 2.92 -19.54
N ILE A 129 11.06 3.99 -18.74
CA ILE A 129 12.04 5.07 -18.64
C ILE A 129 12.98 4.78 -17.47
N ALA A 130 14.28 4.63 -17.75
CA ALA A 130 15.31 4.44 -16.72
C ALA A 130 15.29 5.58 -15.69
N LEU A 131 15.72 5.27 -14.48
CA LEU A 131 15.85 6.23 -13.39
C LEU A 131 16.78 7.38 -13.79
N LYS A 132 16.42 8.58 -13.38
CA LYS A 132 17.24 9.77 -13.60
C LYS A 132 17.44 10.51 -12.28
N LYS A 133 18.65 10.95 -12.03
CA LYS A 133 18.89 11.86 -10.93
C LYS A 133 18.19 13.20 -11.23
N PHE A 134 17.45 13.72 -10.25
CA PHE A 134 16.90 15.06 -10.33
C PHE A 134 18.05 16.08 -10.26
N PRO A 135 17.99 17.21 -10.98
CA PRO A 135 19.03 18.24 -10.88
C PRO A 135 19.23 18.71 -9.44
N ASP A 136 20.48 18.85 -9.04
CA ASP A 136 20.82 19.30 -7.69
C ASP A 136 20.19 20.69 -7.40
N PRO A 137 19.38 20.82 -6.34
CA PRO A 137 18.72 22.06 -6.01
C PRO A 137 19.71 23.07 -5.38
N LYS A 138 19.47 24.35 -5.57
CA LYS A 138 20.22 25.41 -4.88
C LYS A 138 19.89 25.50 -3.39
N THR A 139 18.68 25.10 -3.04
CA THR A 139 18.18 25.16 -1.65
C THR A 139 17.29 23.93 -1.40
N VAL A 140 17.48 23.30 -0.25
CA VAL A 140 16.62 22.21 0.23
C VAL A 140 15.91 22.64 1.51
N VAL A 141 14.68 22.17 1.69
CA VAL A 141 13.88 22.32 2.91
C VAL A 141 13.65 20.92 3.47
N ILE A 142 14.42 20.55 4.47
CA ILE A 142 14.38 19.19 5.04
C ILE A 142 13.47 19.19 6.27
N SER A 143 12.32 18.55 6.14
CA SER A 143 11.36 18.42 7.23
C SER A 143 11.87 17.52 8.34
N MET A 144 11.69 17.90 9.58
CA MET A 144 11.95 17.06 10.75
C MET A 144 10.85 16.02 11.00
N SER A 145 9.77 16.09 10.25
CA SER A 145 8.63 15.17 10.34
C SER A 145 8.47 14.35 9.07
N GLN A 146 9.39 13.42 8.81
CA GLN A 146 9.40 12.55 7.63
C GLN A 146 8.83 11.14 7.88
N HIS A 147 8.37 10.86 9.10
CA HIS A 147 7.97 9.55 9.55
C HIS A 147 6.75 9.60 10.49
N LEU A 148 6.19 8.43 10.78
CA LEU A 148 5.18 8.27 11.82
C LEU A 148 5.84 8.36 13.19
N GLY A 149 5.16 8.97 14.17
CA GLY A 149 5.63 9.15 15.53
C GLY A 149 6.12 10.57 15.81
N ALA A 150 7.02 10.72 16.79
CA ALA A 150 7.52 12.02 17.20
C ALA A 150 8.47 12.59 16.12
N PRO A 151 8.30 13.84 15.68
CA PRO A 151 9.25 14.50 14.78
C PRO A 151 10.66 14.51 15.36
N ALA A 152 11.66 14.47 14.50
CA ALA A 152 13.06 14.63 14.94
C ALA A 152 13.29 16.03 15.50
N ASN A 153 14.23 16.16 16.44
CA ASN A 153 14.67 17.44 16.97
C ASN A 153 15.86 17.94 16.14
N PRO A 154 15.82 19.16 15.59
CA PRO A 154 16.98 19.74 14.92
C PRO A 154 18.19 19.81 15.88
N ILE A 155 19.37 19.44 15.39
CA ILE A 155 20.64 19.48 16.14
C ILE A 155 21.65 20.43 15.50
N VAL A 156 21.21 21.20 14.51
CA VAL A 156 22.00 22.23 13.80
C VAL A 156 21.30 23.58 13.95
N GLN A 157 22.07 24.64 13.77
CA GLN A 157 21.63 26.03 13.86
C GLN A 157 21.97 26.81 12.60
N VAL A 158 21.34 27.98 12.45
CA VAL A 158 21.63 28.89 11.34
C VAL A 158 23.11 29.28 11.35
N GLY A 159 23.77 29.18 10.21
CA GLY A 159 25.19 29.44 10.00
C GLY A 159 26.08 28.19 10.04
N ASP A 160 25.56 27.03 10.50
CA ASP A 160 26.33 25.79 10.48
C ASP A 160 26.59 25.34 9.03
N THR A 161 27.78 24.81 8.79
CA THR A 161 28.11 24.12 7.55
C THR A 161 27.84 22.65 7.74
N VAL A 162 27.09 22.04 6.79
CA VAL A 162 26.72 20.63 6.80
C VAL A 162 27.20 19.92 5.54
N LYS A 163 27.33 18.60 5.62
CA LYS A 163 27.76 17.72 4.51
C LYS A 163 26.68 16.72 4.19
N VAL A 164 26.75 16.13 3.00
CA VAL A 164 25.84 15.05 2.57
C VAL A 164 25.93 13.86 3.53
N GLY A 165 24.79 13.37 4.00
CA GLY A 165 24.69 12.25 4.95
C GLY A 165 24.96 12.66 6.40
N GLN A 166 25.22 13.92 6.70
CA GLN A 166 25.35 14.40 8.07
C GLN A 166 24.01 14.41 8.78
N LYS A 167 23.95 13.86 10.00
CA LYS A 167 22.76 13.94 10.85
C LYS A 167 22.50 15.41 11.22
N ILE A 168 21.30 15.89 10.92
CA ILE A 168 20.82 17.25 11.21
C ILE A 168 19.60 17.27 12.13
N GLY A 169 19.00 16.11 12.36
CA GLY A 169 17.89 15.93 13.29
C GLY A 169 18.06 14.64 14.07
N GLU A 170 17.87 14.70 15.39
CA GLU A 170 17.96 13.55 16.29
C GLU A 170 16.56 12.98 16.57
N ALA A 171 16.44 11.66 16.66
CA ALA A 171 15.19 11.01 16.99
C ALA A 171 14.68 11.44 18.38
N ALA A 172 13.40 11.81 18.47
CA ALA A 172 12.81 12.37 19.70
C ALA A 172 12.09 11.33 20.58
N GLY A 173 12.13 10.03 20.23
CA GLY A 173 11.49 9.00 21.01
C GLY A 173 11.60 7.60 20.39
N PHE A 174 10.90 6.63 20.98
CA PHE A 174 10.95 5.23 20.51
C PHE A 174 10.44 5.06 19.08
N ILE A 175 9.33 5.73 18.75
CA ILE A 175 8.83 5.80 17.36
C ILE A 175 9.25 7.17 16.83
N SER A 176 10.46 7.24 16.31
CA SER A 176 11.09 8.39 15.68
C SER A 176 12.29 7.90 14.87
N ALA A 177 12.82 8.73 13.99
CA ALA A 177 14.01 8.43 13.22
C ALA A 177 14.88 9.68 13.06
N PRO A 178 16.21 9.56 13.03
CA PRO A 178 17.10 10.66 12.68
C PRO A 178 16.83 11.18 11.27
N VAL A 179 17.18 12.42 11.03
CA VAL A 179 17.07 13.08 9.71
C VAL A 179 18.48 13.57 9.31
N HIS A 180 18.79 13.38 8.02
CA HIS A 180 20.11 13.67 7.49
C HIS A 180 20.05 14.72 6.37
N SER A 181 21.15 15.42 6.16
CA SER A 181 21.28 16.37 5.06
C SER A 181 21.48 15.64 3.73
N SER A 182 20.69 16.01 2.73
CA SER A 182 20.81 15.50 1.35
C SER A 182 21.83 16.29 0.51
N VAL A 183 22.33 17.42 0.99
CA VAL A 183 23.28 18.27 0.29
C VAL A 183 24.40 18.71 1.23
N SER A 184 25.54 19.14 0.67
CA SER A 184 26.53 19.96 1.41
C SER A 184 26.20 21.43 1.23
N GLY A 185 26.43 22.25 2.28
CA GLY A 185 26.12 23.66 2.23
C GLY A 185 25.98 24.31 3.60
N THR A 186 25.27 25.42 3.66
CA THR A 186 25.09 26.22 4.88
C THR A 186 23.64 26.23 5.32
N VAL A 187 23.39 25.99 6.60
CA VAL A 187 22.04 26.09 7.20
C VAL A 187 21.67 27.59 7.23
N VAL A 188 20.60 27.95 6.50
CA VAL A 188 20.15 29.35 6.41
C VAL A 188 18.88 29.60 7.23
N ALA A 189 18.15 28.57 7.62
CA ALA A 189 17.02 28.68 8.54
C ALA A 189 16.74 27.35 9.27
N VAL A 190 16.25 27.44 10.51
CA VAL A 190 15.67 26.35 11.30
C VAL A 190 14.35 26.87 11.84
N GLU A 191 13.25 26.57 11.15
CA GLU A 191 11.95 27.19 11.40
C GLU A 191 10.79 26.34 10.89
N PRO A 192 9.54 26.58 11.33
CA PRO A 192 8.38 25.94 10.76
C PRO A 192 8.23 26.25 9.26
N ARG A 193 7.98 25.22 8.46
CA ARG A 193 7.69 25.29 7.03
C ARG A 193 6.47 24.44 6.70
N MET A 194 5.73 24.84 5.66
CA MET A 194 4.58 24.07 5.19
C MET A 194 5.01 22.67 4.78
N HIS A 195 4.42 21.66 5.40
CA HIS A 195 4.64 20.26 5.04
C HIS A 195 3.90 19.91 3.75
N GLY A 196 4.60 19.35 2.77
CA GLY A 196 4.06 19.12 1.42
C GLY A 196 2.79 18.26 1.34
N THR A 197 2.51 17.42 2.34
CA THR A 197 1.35 16.50 2.33
C THR A 197 0.39 16.70 3.49
N ARG A 198 0.78 17.34 4.60
CA ARG A 198 -0.05 17.45 5.81
C ARG A 198 -0.90 18.71 5.86
N GLY A 199 -0.61 19.70 5.03
CA GLY A 199 -1.31 20.99 5.04
C GLY A 199 -1.11 21.80 6.34
N SER A 200 -0.10 21.48 7.13
CA SER A 200 0.28 22.17 8.37
C SER A 200 1.77 22.46 8.36
N GLU A 201 2.21 23.45 9.12
CA GLU A 201 3.61 23.74 9.32
C GLU A 201 4.27 22.72 10.25
N VAL A 202 5.50 22.36 9.94
CA VAL A 202 6.37 21.49 10.74
C VAL A 202 7.78 22.07 10.76
N MET A 203 8.52 21.79 11.83
CA MET A 203 9.91 22.20 11.94
C MET A 203 10.72 21.63 10.75
N ALA A 204 11.52 22.48 10.13
CA ALA A 204 12.39 22.14 9.01
C ALA A 204 13.73 22.84 9.11
N VAL A 205 14.76 22.22 8.54
CA VAL A 205 16.08 22.79 8.33
C VAL A 205 16.19 23.19 6.87
N VAL A 206 16.51 24.44 6.60
CA VAL A 206 16.72 24.99 5.26
C VAL A 206 18.21 25.12 5.01
N ILE A 207 18.69 24.50 3.94
CA ILE A 207 20.13 24.49 3.60
C ILE A 207 20.30 25.07 2.19
N GLU A 208 21.17 26.05 2.08
CA GLU A 208 21.67 26.54 0.79
C GLU A 208 22.84 25.66 0.36
N SER A 209 22.66 24.95 -0.75
CA SER A 209 23.67 24.01 -1.28
C SER A 209 24.88 24.76 -1.83
N ASP A 210 26.08 24.26 -1.54
CA ASP A 210 27.33 24.72 -2.13
C ASP A 210 27.64 24.07 -3.49
N GLY A 211 26.79 23.12 -3.93
CA GLY A 211 26.91 22.36 -5.19
C GLY A 211 28.07 21.37 -5.23
N LYS A 212 28.81 21.18 -4.13
CA LYS A 212 29.99 20.28 -4.09
C LYS A 212 29.65 18.86 -3.72
N ASN A 213 28.49 18.64 -3.06
CA ASN A 213 28.03 17.33 -2.59
C ASN A 213 29.10 16.58 -1.75
N THR A 214 29.79 17.34 -0.89
CA THR A 214 30.84 16.78 -0.03
C THR A 214 30.25 15.84 1.00
N LEU A 215 30.71 14.57 1.02
CA LEU A 215 30.24 13.57 1.96
C LEU A 215 30.72 13.86 3.39
N HIS A 216 29.85 13.57 4.36
CA HIS A 216 30.22 13.57 5.77
C HIS A 216 31.09 12.35 6.10
N GLU A 217 31.99 12.51 7.08
CA GLU A 217 32.96 11.48 7.47
C GLU A 217 32.32 10.20 8.02
N SER A 218 31.09 10.28 8.50
CA SER A 218 30.31 9.11 8.96
C SER A 218 29.79 8.23 7.83
N VAL A 219 29.78 8.73 6.58
CA VAL A 219 29.35 7.96 5.42
C VAL A 219 30.49 7.01 5.01
N GLN A 220 30.50 5.85 5.64
CA GLN A 220 31.50 4.79 5.43
C GLN A 220 30.82 3.42 5.41
N PRO A 221 31.26 2.50 4.55
CA PRO A 221 30.77 1.11 4.55
C PRO A 221 30.88 0.45 5.92
N HIS A 222 29.85 -0.29 6.30
CA HIS A 222 29.84 -1.03 7.57
C HIS A 222 30.48 -2.43 7.45
N GLY A 223 30.96 -2.80 6.27
CA GLY A 223 31.69 -4.02 6.01
C GLY A 223 30.80 -5.19 5.56
N ASP A 224 31.28 -6.41 5.84
CA ASP A 224 30.67 -7.64 5.39
C ASP A 224 29.44 -7.98 6.22
N LEU A 225 28.29 -8.14 5.58
CA LEU A 225 27.02 -8.50 6.22
C LEU A 225 27.12 -9.75 7.08
N ASP A 226 27.91 -10.74 6.66
CA ASP A 226 28.03 -12.01 7.39
C ASP A 226 28.72 -11.83 8.76
N LYS A 227 29.50 -10.78 8.94
CA LYS A 227 30.18 -10.45 10.19
C LYS A 227 29.36 -9.57 11.13
N LEU A 228 28.35 -8.86 10.62
CA LEU A 228 27.47 -8.02 11.42
C LEU A 228 26.48 -8.87 12.22
N THR A 229 26.30 -8.56 13.49
CA THR A 229 25.23 -9.13 14.31
C THR A 229 23.88 -8.51 13.97
N PRO A 230 22.75 -9.17 14.30
CA PRO A 230 21.42 -8.60 14.13
C PRO A 230 21.24 -7.23 14.80
N ASP A 231 21.80 -7.03 16.00
CA ASP A 231 21.70 -5.76 16.71
C ASP A 231 22.51 -4.65 16.03
N GLU A 232 23.72 -4.95 15.52
CA GLU A 232 24.50 -3.98 14.75
C GLU A 232 23.79 -3.56 13.47
N ILE A 233 23.11 -4.49 12.77
CA ILE A 233 22.31 -4.15 11.59
C ILE A 233 21.13 -3.24 11.98
N ILE A 234 20.44 -3.52 13.09
CA ILE A 234 19.38 -2.64 13.61
C ILE A 234 19.90 -1.23 13.92
N ASP A 235 21.08 -1.15 14.51
CA ASP A 235 21.68 0.14 14.87
C ASP A 235 22.08 0.93 13.61
N ILE A 236 22.64 0.27 12.60
CA ILE A 236 22.90 0.88 11.29
C ILE A 236 21.59 1.41 10.68
N ILE A 237 20.52 0.62 10.65
CA ILE A 237 19.21 1.02 10.12
C ILE A 237 18.62 2.21 10.89
N ARG A 238 18.78 2.20 12.23
CA ARG A 238 18.33 3.29 13.10
C ARG A 238 19.10 4.57 12.82
N GLU A 239 20.43 4.50 12.87
CA GLU A 239 21.30 5.67 12.68
C GLU A 239 21.20 6.24 11.26
N ALA A 240 20.96 5.38 10.25
CA ALA A 240 20.70 5.83 8.88
C ALA A 240 19.30 6.46 8.69
N GLY A 241 18.46 6.48 9.71
CA GLY A 241 17.13 7.09 9.65
C GLY A 241 16.16 6.38 8.70
N ILE A 242 16.33 5.07 8.47
CA ILE A 242 15.50 4.34 7.49
C ILE A 242 14.08 4.16 8.01
N VAL A 243 13.13 4.64 7.21
CA VAL A 243 11.69 4.52 7.45
C VAL A 243 10.98 3.87 6.27
N GLY A 244 9.82 3.28 6.51
CA GLY A 244 9.06 2.59 5.49
C GLY A 244 8.63 3.53 4.35
N MET A 245 9.00 3.21 3.11
CA MET A 245 8.73 4.05 1.93
C MET A 245 7.43 3.71 1.21
N GLY A 246 6.85 2.55 1.45
CA GLY A 246 5.59 2.11 0.84
C GLY A 246 4.31 2.55 1.58
N GLY A 247 4.41 3.45 2.57
CA GLY A 247 3.25 3.84 3.37
C GLY A 247 3.52 4.99 4.34
N ALA A 248 3.16 4.79 5.63
CA ALA A 248 3.14 5.86 6.64
C ALA A 248 4.52 6.31 7.16
N GLY A 249 5.62 5.80 6.64
CA GLY A 249 6.95 6.15 7.11
C GLY A 249 7.23 5.62 8.53
N PHE A 250 6.85 4.39 8.83
CA PHE A 250 7.14 3.80 10.14
C PHE A 250 8.64 3.48 10.26
N PRO A 251 9.31 3.79 11.41
CA PRO A 251 10.74 3.52 11.59
C PRO A 251 11.06 2.03 11.41
N THR A 252 11.92 1.72 10.43
CA THR A 252 12.23 0.33 10.03
C THR A 252 12.95 -0.43 11.14
N CYS A 253 13.84 0.22 11.90
CA CYS A 253 14.52 -0.40 13.05
C CYS A 253 13.55 -0.93 14.12
N VAL A 254 12.40 -0.28 14.31
CA VAL A 254 11.34 -0.74 15.22
C VAL A 254 10.58 -1.91 14.61
N LYS A 255 10.26 -1.84 13.32
CA LYS A 255 9.54 -2.91 12.59
C LYS A 255 10.33 -4.22 12.59
N LEU A 256 11.65 -4.15 12.44
CA LEU A 256 12.54 -5.31 12.37
C LEU A 256 12.91 -5.91 13.74
N LYS A 257 12.42 -5.32 14.84
CA LYS A 257 12.44 -5.90 16.20
C LYS A 257 11.03 -6.26 16.68
N PRO A 258 10.31 -7.18 15.99
CA PRO A 258 8.96 -7.54 16.37
C PRO A 258 8.93 -8.20 17.77
N ALA A 259 7.87 -7.95 18.54
CA ALA A 259 7.69 -8.54 19.87
C ALA A 259 7.41 -10.06 19.84
N LYS A 260 7.05 -10.59 18.67
CA LYS A 260 6.78 -12.02 18.44
C LYS A 260 7.71 -12.56 17.36
N PRO A 261 8.10 -13.85 17.44
CA PRO A 261 8.89 -14.47 16.38
C PRO A 261 8.19 -14.36 15.02
N VAL A 262 8.96 -14.08 13.99
CA VAL A 262 8.51 -14.06 12.61
C VAL A 262 9.25 -15.14 11.82
N ASP A 263 8.54 -15.79 10.90
CA ASP A 263 9.10 -16.84 10.07
C ASP A 263 9.29 -16.41 8.60
N THR A 264 8.59 -15.36 8.19
CA THR A 264 8.55 -14.93 6.80
C THR A 264 8.62 -13.41 6.66
N ILE A 265 9.44 -12.97 5.71
CA ILE A 265 9.47 -11.58 5.24
C ILE A 265 8.75 -11.51 3.90
N LEU A 266 7.74 -10.66 3.78
CA LEU A 266 7.13 -10.31 2.51
C LEU A 266 7.71 -8.98 2.02
N LEU A 267 8.43 -9.03 0.92
CA LEU A 267 8.91 -7.82 0.26
C LEU A 267 7.88 -7.36 -0.78
N ASN A 268 7.23 -6.25 -0.48
CA ASN A 268 6.12 -5.71 -1.25
C ASN A 268 6.62 -4.90 -2.45
N GLY A 269 6.56 -5.49 -3.63
CA GLY A 269 6.80 -4.88 -4.93
C GLY A 269 5.54 -4.79 -5.80
N CYS A 270 4.34 -4.84 -5.20
CA CYS A 270 3.09 -4.82 -5.97
C CYS A 270 2.88 -3.49 -6.69
N GLU A 271 3.11 -2.34 -6.01
CA GLU A 271 2.94 -1.02 -6.62
C GLU A 271 1.61 -0.88 -7.39
N CYS A 272 0.49 -1.23 -6.70
CA CYS A 272 -0.83 -1.32 -7.32
C CYS A 272 -1.49 0.05 -7.62
N GLU A 273 -0.89 1.16 -7.20
CA GLU A 273 -1.38 2.51 -7.47
C GLU A 273 -1.27 2.83 -8.97
N PRO A 274 -2.34 3.31 -9.62
CA PRO A 274 -2.26 3.76 -11.02
C PRO A 274 -1.18 4.81 -11.24
N LEU A 275 -0.57 4.80 -12.41
CA LEU A 275 0.46 5.73 -12.87
C LEU A 275 1.83 5.59 -12.17
N LEU A 276 1.91 4.99 -10.99
CA LEU A 276 3.14 4.85 -10.22
C LEU A 276 4.03 3.73 -10.78
N THR A 277 5.33 4.01 -10.98
CA THR A 277 6.31 3.06 -11.54
C THR A 277 7.68 3.12 -10.83
N ALA A 278 7.73 3.76 -9.64
CA ALA A 278 8.96 3.93 -8.89
C ALA A 278 9.54 2.59 -8.43
N ASP A 279 8.75 1.74 -7.76
CA ASP A 279 9.21 0.44 -7.29
C ASP A 279 9.51 -0.52 -8.44
N HIS A 280 8.77 -0.44 -9.56
CA HIS A 280 9.07 -1.20 -10.77
C HIS A 280 10.49 -0.89 -11.28
N ARG A 281 10.85 0.40 -11.40
CA ARG A 281 12.18 0.81 -11.83
C ARG A 281 13.27 0.44 -10.81
N VAL A 282 12.97 0.56 -9.52
CA VAL A 282 13.90 0.12 -8.46
C VAL A 282 14.17 -1.38 -8.53
N LEU A 283 13.15 -2.22 -8.80
CA LEU A 283 13.32 -3.66 -9.03
C LEU A 283 14.26 -3.95 -10.19
N LEU A 284 14.13 -3.21 -11.30
CA LEU A 284 14.94 -3.44 -12.50
C LEU A 284 16.38 -2.94 -12.37
N GLU A 285 16.58 -1.80 -11.70
CA GLU A 285 17.88 -1.12 -11.70
C GLU A 285 18.73 -1.42 -10.46
N TYR A 286 18.11 -1.91 -9.36
CA TYR A 286 18.75 -2.20 -8.09
C TYR A 286 18.47 -3.63 -7.57
N ALA A 287 18.30 -4.60 -8.49
CA ALA A 287 17.94 -5.97 -8.14
C ALA A 287 18.92 -6.61 -7.12
N ASP A 288 20.23 -6.43 -7.30
CA ASP A 288 21.24 -6.99 -6.42
C ASP A 288 21.22 -6.32 -5.02
N ASP A 289 21.01 -5.01 -4.96
CA ASP A 289 20.88 -4.28 -3.71
C ASP A 289 19.63 -4.71 -2.93
N ILE A 290 18.52 -5.00 -3.63
CA ILE A 290 17.29 -5.53 -3.03
C ILE A 290 17.53 -6.90 -2.42
N ILE A 291 18.20 -7.81 -3.13
CA ILE A 291 18.56 -9.14 -2.63
C ILE A 291 19.47 -9.03 -1.40
N PHE A 292 20.49 -8.18 -1.45
CA PHE A 292 21.38 -7.93 -0.33
C PHE A 292 20.61 -7.40 0.88
N GLY A 293 19.78 -6.38 0.69
CA GLY A 293 18.97 -5.79 1.76
C GLY A 293 17.95 -6.79 2.35
N LEU A 294 17.36 -7.66 1.52
CA LEU A 294 16.48 -8.72 2.02
C LEU A 294 17.25 -9.76 2.85
N ARG A 295 18.50 -10.09 2.49
CA ARG A 295 19.39 -10.94 3.34
C ARG A 295 19.64 -10.27 4.69
N ALA A 296 19.88 -8.97 4.70
CA ALA A 296 20.06 -8.21 5.94
C ALA A 296 18.80 -8.25 6.82
N VAL A 297 17.60 -8.09 6.23
CA VAL A 297 16.31 -8.17 6.95
C VAL A 297 16.07 -9.59 7.50
N LEU A 298 16.33 -10.63 6.72
CA LEU A 298 16.23 -12.03 7.16
C LEU A 298 17.15 -12.29 8.36
N LYS A 299 18.43 -11.89 8.24
CA LYS A 299 19.42 -12.03 9.32
C LYS A 299 19.00 -11.30 10.60
N THR A 300 18.45 -10.10 10.45
CA THR A 300 18.04 -9.24 11.58
C THR A 300 16.84 -9.82 12.34
N THR A 301 15.86 -10.32 11.60
CA THR A 301 14.60 -10.82 12.18
C THR A 301 14.66 -12.29 12.59
N GLY A 302 15.63 -13.05 12.08
CA GLY A 302 15.71 -14.51 12.22
C GLY A 302 14.67 -15.25 11.37
N ALA A 303 13.98 -14.56 10.46
CA ALA A 303 13.03 -15.17 9.56
C ALA A 303 13.73 -16.11 8.58
N GLN A 304 13.08 -17.22 8.27
CA GLN A 304 13.66 -18.30 7.46
C GLN A 304 13.35 -18.15 5.97
N LYS A 305 12.41 -17.27 5.61
CA LYS A 305 11.95 -17.13 4.23
C LYS A 305 11.69 -15.68 3.85
N GLY A 306 12.23 -15.28 2.70
CA GLY A 306 11.94 -14.02 2.02
C GLY A 306 11.10 -14.25 0.78
N ILE A 307 9.97 -13.57 0.63
CA ILE A 307 9.10 -13.68 -0.54
C ILE A 307 8.96 -12.30 -1.16
N ILE A 308 9.48 -12.15 -2.38
CA ILE A 308 9.36 -10.92 -3.16
C ILE A 308 8.06 -11.00 -3.94
N VAL A 309 7.12 -10.10 -3.65
CA VAL A 309 5.79 -10.12 -4.26
C VAL A 309 5.71 -9.04 -5.33
N ILE A 310 5.49 -9.46 -6.58
CA ILE A 310 5.42 -8.57 -7.74
C ILE A 310 4.11 -8.84 -8.49
N GLU A 311 3.44 -7.79 -8.98
CA GLU A 311 2.22 -7.96 -9.79
C GLU A 311 2.55 -8.40 -11.21
N ASP A 312 1.64 -9.18 -11.82
CA ASP A 312 1.79 -9.81 -13.13
C ASP A 312 1.86 -8.82 -14.31
N ASN A 313 1.66 -7.53 -14.06
CA ASN A 313 1.88 -6.47 -15.03
C ASN A 313 3.36 -6.01 -15.16
N LYS A 314 4.29 -6.62 -14.42
CA LYS A 314 5.72 -6.27 -14.39
C LYS A 314 6.57 -7.48 -14.78
N GLN A 315 6.35 -8.03 -15.99
CA GLN A 315 6.97 -9.27 -16.44
C GLN A 315 8.51 -9.20 -16.45
N ASP A 316 9.07 -8.10 -16.91
CA ASP A 316 10.51 -7.83 -16.93
C ASP A 316 11.14 -7.89 -15.52
N ALA A 317 10.49 -7.29 -14.53
CA ALA A 317 10.94 -7.35 -13.13
C ALA A 317 10.76 -8.75 -12.53
N ILE A 318 9.70 -9.47 -12.90
CA ILE A 318 9.45 -10.84 -12.46
C ILE A 318 10.57 -11.75 -12.97
N GLU A 319 10.86 -11.71 -14.26
CA GLU A 319 11.90 -12.53 -14.90
C GLU A 319 13.28 -12.26 -14.29
N LEU A 320 13.64 -10.98 -14.15
CA LEU A 320 14.90 -10.57 -13.53
C LEU A 320 15.02 -11.09 -12.08
N MET A 321 14.00 -10.85 -11.26
CA MET A 321 14.06 -11.24 -9.86
C MET A 321 14.01 -12.75 -9.67
N GLN A 322 13.30 -13.51 -10.52
CA GLN A 322 13.31 -14.97 -10.52
C GLN A 322 14.70 -15.52 -10.87
N GLU A 323 15.37 -14.93 -11.86
CA GLU A 323 16.76 -15.27 -12.20
C GLU A 323 17.71 -15.03 -11.02
N LYS A 324 17.60 -13.86 -10.37
CA LYS A 324 18.44 -13.47 -9.23
C LYS A 324 18.28 -14.39 -8.02
N VAL A 325 17.07 -14.87 -7.72
CA VAL A 325 16.81 -15.75 -6.57
C VAL A 325 16.93 -17.25 -6.89
N ALA A 326 17.11 -17.65 -8.14
CA ALA A 326 17.03 -19.04 -8.58
C ALA A 326 17.93 -20.01 -7.78
N ASN A 327 19.07 -19.52 -7.29
CA ASN A 327 20.04 -20.31 -6.52
C ASN A 327 20.08 -19.92 -5.02
N ILE A 328 19.11 -19.16 -4.55
CA ILE A 328 19.00 -18.69 -3.16
C ILE A 328 17.87 -19.46 -2.47
N GLY A 329 18.22 -20.42 -1.59
CA GLY A 329 17.24 -21.38 -1.07
C GLY A 329 16.18 -20.80 -0.12
N ASP A 330 16.45 -19.64 0.46
CA ASP A 330 15.56 -18.96 1.43
C ASP A 330 14.78 -17.80 0.81
N MET A 331 14.88 -17.57 -0.51
CA MET A 331 14.15 -16.51 -1.23
C MET A 331 13.35 -17.07 -2.40
N GLU A 332 12.19 -16.48 -2.65
CA GLU A 332 11.38 -16.78 -3.83
C GLU A 332 10.63 -15.53 -4.33
N VAL A 333 10.21 -15.58 -5.59
CA VAL A 333 9.33 -14.57 -6.19
C VAL A 333 7.91 -15.12 -6.24
N PHE A 334 6.96 -14.38 -5.69
CA PHE A 334 5.53 -14.66 -5.80
C PHE A 334 4.88 -13.69 -6.78
N VAL A 335 4.32 -14.20 -7.85
CA VAL A 335 3.59 -13.41 -8.83
C VAL A 335 2.16 -13.20 -8.35
N ALA A 336 1.79 -11.97 -8.06
CA ALA A 336 0.44 -11.58 -7.68
C ALA A 336 -0.32 -11.03 -8.89
N ARG A 337 -1.61 -11.32 -8.99
CA ARG A 337 -2.44 -10.72 -10.04
C ARG A 337 -2.63 -9.23 -9.78
N THR A 338 -2.49 -8.42 -10.82
CA THR A 338 -2.70 -6.97 -10.76
C THR A 338 -4.12 -6.65 -10.30
N LYS A 339 -4.24 -5.98 -9.17
CA LYS A 339 -5.51 -5.61 -8.53
C LYS A 339 -5.30 -4.56 -7.44
N TYR A 340 -6.21 -3.60 -7.32
CA TYR A 340 -6.13 -2.58 -6.28
C TYR A 340 -7.07 -2.90 -5.10
N PRO A 341 -6.61 -2.84 -3.85
CA PRO A 341 -5.25 -2.60 -3.36
C PRO A 341 -4.48 -3.91 -3.08
N GLN A 342 -3.74 -4.43 -4.05
CA GLN A 342 -2.94 -5.66 -3.88
C GLN A 342 -1.80 -5.47 -2.86
N GLY A 343 -1.15 -4.30 -2.88
CA GLY A 343 -0.05 -3.97 -1.99
C GLY A 343 -0.45 -3.62 -0.56
N ALA A 344 -1.73 -3.63 -0.21
CA ALA A 344 -2.16 -3.41 1.17
C ALA A 344 -1.67 -4.54 2.08
N GLU A 345 -0.90 -4.21 3.12
CA GLU A 345 -0.13 -5.15 3.96
C GLU A 345 -0.91 -6.40 4.39
N LYS A 346 -2.10 -6.21 5.00
CA LYS A 346 -2.95 -7.33 5.48
C LYS A 346 -3.55 -8.15 4.33
N THR A 347 -3.83 -7.51 3.21
CA THR A 347 -4.31 -8.17 2.00
C THR A 347 -3.20 -9.02 1.39
N LEU A 348 -2.00 -8.48 1.33
CA LEU A 348 -0.82 -9.16 0.82
C LEU A 348 -0.50 -10.43 1.63
N ILE A 349 -0.48 -10.33 2.98
CA ILE A 349 -0.26 -11.47 3.87
C ILE A 349 -1.30 -12.57 3.62
N LYS A 350 -2.58 -12.19 3.56
CA LYS A 350 -3.65 -13.16 3.27
C LYS A 350 -3.47 -13.80 1.90
N ARG A 351 -3.07 -13.01 0.91
CA ARG A 351 -2.87 -13.48 -0.46
C ARG A 351 -1.74 -14.48 -0.58
N VAL A 352 -0.58 -14.14 -0.05
CA VAL A 352 0.64 -14.93 -0.21
C VAL A 352 0.68 -16.11 0.74
N MET A 353 0.30 -15.89 2.01
CA MET A 353 0.45 -16.85 3.10
C MET A 353 -0.84 -17.55 3.50
N GLY A 354 -2.01 -17.07 3.06
CA GLY A 354 -3.30 -17.53 3.59
C GLY A 354 -3.57 -17.14 5.04
N ARG A 355 -2.64 -16.45 5.71
CA ARG A 355 -2.77 -16.03 7.11
C ARG A 355 -3.63 -14.78 7.22
N ILE A 356 -4.44 -14.67 8.26
CA ILE A 356 -5.35 -13.54 8.48
C ILE A 356 -4.87 -12.77 9.71
N VAL A 357 -4.41 -11.53 9.49
CA VAL A 357 -4.06 -10.62 10.60
C VAL A 357 -5.34 -10.21 11.32
N PRO A 358 -5.44 -10.42 12.64
CA PRO A 358 -6.62 -10.05 13.41
C PRO A 358 -6.96 -8.55 13.30
N SER A 359 -8.21 -8.20 13.58
CA SER A 359 -8.62 -6.79 13.68
C SER A 359 -7.84 -6.12 14.81
N GLY A 360 -7.24 -4.95 14.55
CA GLY A 360 -6.35 -4.27 15.47
C GLY A 360 -4.95 -4.89 15.62
N GLY A 361 -4.72 -6.10 15.06
CA GLY A 361 -3.44 -6.79 15.12
C GLY A 361 -2.42 -6.30 14.09
N LEU A 362 -1.17 -6.73 14.29
CA LEU A 362 -0.01 -6.44 13.45
C LEU A 362 0.39 -7.68 12.62
N PRO A 363 1.12 -7.53 11.51
CA PRO A 363 1.67 -8.65 10.75
C PRO A 363 2.46 -9.67 11.57
N ALA A 364 3.23 -9.21 12.56
CA ALA A 364 3.98 -10.08 13.46
C ALA A 364 3.09 -11.02 14.30
N ASP A 365 1.80 -10.69 14.50
CA ASP A 365 0.85 -11.58 15.20
C ASP A 365 0.58 -12.87 14.42
N VAL A 366 0.90 -12.87 13.14
CA VAL A 366 0.78 -14.04 12.26
C VAL A 366 2.15 -14.49 11.71
N GLY A 367 3.25 -14.10 12.35
CA GLY A 367 4.60 -14.54 12.03
C GLY A 367 5.20 -13.88 10.78
N VAL A 368 4.73 -12.70 10.38
CA VAL A 368 5.15 -12.04 9.14
C VAL A 368 5.62 -10.62 9.40
N VAL A 369 6.67 -10.19 8.69
CA VAL A 369 6.98 -8.77 8.48
C VAL A 369 6.80 -8.45 7.01
N VAL A 370 6.21 -7.29 6.71
CA VAL A 370 6.06 -6.79 5.33
C VAL A 370 6.90 -5.54 5.18
N ASP A 371 7.79 -5.52 4.20
CA ASP A 371 8.60 -4.35 3.89
C ASP A 371 8.45 -3.96 2.41
N ASN A 372 8.79 -2.72 2.08
CA ASN A 372 8.72 -2.21 0.71
C ASN A 372 10.08 -2.36 0.00
N ILE A 373 10.08 -2.50 -1.32
CA ILE A 373 11.25 -2.64 -2.17
C ILE A 373 12.27 -1.53 -1.93
N SER A 374 11.85 -0.28 -1.97
CA SER A 374 12.73 0.87 -1.82
C SER A 374 13.30 0.98 -0.38
N THR A 375 12.54 0.54 0.63
CA THR A 375 13.02 0.49 2.03
C THR A 375 14.17 -0.50 2.17
N VAL A 376 14.04 -1.68 1.57
CA VAL A 376 15.07 -2.72 1.62
C VAL A 376 16.31 -2.31 0.83
N LYS A 377 16.13 -1.62 -0.30
CA LYS A 377 17.23 -1.00 -1.04
C LYS A 377 17.99 0.01 -0.19
N ALA A 378 17.29 0.86 0.57
CA ALA A 378 17.95 1.81 1.46
C ALA A 378 18.72 1.14 2.63
N ILE A 379 18.26 -0.04 3.10
CA ILE A 379 19.04 -0.86 4.05
C ILE A 379 20.36 -1.31 3.42
N SER A 380 20.32 -1.74 2.16
CA SER A 380 21.52 -2.10 1.41
C SER A 380 22.50 -0.92 1.31
N ASP A 381 22.01 0.25 0.91
CA ASP A 381 22.83 1.47 0.83
C ASP A 381 23.51 1.79 2.15
N ALA A 382 22.76 1.75 3.25
CA ALA A 382 23.29 2.05 4.58
C ALA A 382 24.42 1.08 4.98
N ILE A 383 24.28 -0.21 4.68
CA ILE A 383 25.31 -1.20 5.03
C ILE A 383 26.51 -1.13 4.07
N LEU A 384 26.25 -1.09 2.77
CA LEU A 384 27.32 -1.17 1.75
C LEU A 384 28.11 0.11 1.58
N THR A 385 27.48 1.25 1.78
CA THR A 385 28.10 2.56 1.54
C THR A 385 28.16 3.48 2.77
N GLY A 386 27.39 3.17 3.80
CA GLY A 386 27.16 4.04 4.96
C GLY A 386 26.20 5.20 4.68
N MET A 387 25.56 5.23 3.51
CA MET A 387 24.66 6.33 3.14
C MET A 387 23.36 6.23 3.91
N PRO A 388 22.98 7.25 4.68
CA PRO A 388 21.69 7.30 5.34
C PRO A 388 20.56 7.55 4.33
N LEU A 389 19.30 7.45 4.78
CA LEU A 389 18.12 7.70 3.94
C LEU A 389 18.01 9.21 3.62
N ILE A 390 18.55 9.60 2.48
CA ILE A 390 18.52 10.98 1.98
C ILE A 390 17.91 11.09 0.59
N GLU A 391 17.65 9.97 -0.07
CA GLU A 391 17.14 9.91 -1.45
C GLU A 391 15.88 9.04 -1.52
N ARG A 392 15.00 9.36 -2.45
CA ARG A 392 13.82 8.54 -2.82
C ARG A 392 13.63 8.55 -4.32
N VAL A 393 13.03 7.48 -4.83
CA VAL A 393 12.52 7.47 -6.21
C VAL A 393 11.09 8.00 -6.22
N ALA A 394 10.85 9.01 -7.03
CA ALA A 394 9.54 9.60 -7.24
C ALA A 394 9.12 9.52 -8.71
N THR A 395 7.87 9.12 -8.96
CA THR A 395 7.29 9.10 -10.31
C THR A 395 6.65 10.45 -10.62
N VAL A 396 7.07 11.07 -11.71
CA VAL A 396 6.43 12.24 -12.31
C VAL A 396 5.75 11.80 -13.59
N THR A 397 4.41 11.82 -13.63
CA THR A 397 3.67 11.19 -14.72
C THR A 397 2.29 11.84 -14.95
N GLY A 398 1.64 11.49 -16.04
CA GLY A 398 0.31 11.92 -16.42
C GLY A 398 0.23 12.44 -17.84
N GLU A 399 -0.99 12.50 -18.39
CA GLU A 399 -1.23 12.88 -19.80
C GLU A 399 -0.70 14.26 -20.19
N LYS A 400 -0.62 15.19 -19.25
CA LYS A 400 -0.19 16.57 -19.49
C LYS A 400 1.26 16.82 -19.14
N ILE A 401 1.97 15.78 -18.64
CA ILE A 401 3.38 15.90 -18.27
C ILE A 401 4.23 15.77 -19.53
N LYS A 402 5.03 16.80 -19.81
CA LYS A 402 5.88 16.87 -21.01
C LYS A 402 7.01 15.85 -20.96
N ASN A 403 7.61 15.65 -19.81
CA ASN A 403 8.75 14.76 -19.58
C ASN A 403 8.44 13.85 -18.39
N PRO A 404 7.62 12.81 -18.58
CA PRO A 404 7.37 11.85 -17.52
C PRO A 404 8.62 11.01 -17.23
N GLY A 405 8.66 10.38 -16.07
CA GLY A 405 9.76 9.49 -15.67
C GLY A 405 9.82 9.25 -14.17
N ASN A 406 10.81 8.47 -13.76
CA ASN A 406 11.11 8.20 -12.38
C ASN A 406 12.43 8.89 -12.02
N PHE A 407 12.42 9.66 -10.95
CA PHE A 407 13.53 10.52 -10.56
C PHE A 407 14.00 10.17 -9.16
N ILE A 408 15.32 10.08 -9.01
CA ILE A 408 15.97 10.05 -7.69
C ILE A 408 16.02 11.51 -7.21
N ILE A 409 15.35 11.77 -6.11
CA ILE A 409 15.20 13.09 -5.50
C ILE A 409 15.77 13.11 -4.09
#